data_83e8eefc37c3a295a8cea40c9ce60c4f
#
_entry.id   83e8eefc37c3a295a8cea40c9ce60c4f
#
_cell.length_a   1.000
_cell.length_b   1.000
_cell.length_c   1.000
_cell.angle_alpha   90.00
_cell.angle_beta   90.00
_cell.angle_gamma   90.00
#
_symmetry.space_group_name_H-M   'P 1'
#
loop_
_entity.id
_entity.type
_entity.pdbx_description
1 polymer ?
#
loop_
_entity_poly.entity_id
_entity_poly.type
_entity_poly.pdbx_seq_one_letter_code
_entity_poly.pdbx_strand_id
1 'polypeptide(L)'
;MAAKSWGEKPIFVRMAAALRGLRRKPWRKWLGLFLLATFVSTFLVLEFFSRGAARIFNYAIERQDMLRGAITVEKLLADFTGHVQFENLVWKDPEGHTILQVPQGSFIVVPWDVITGRLSSTTIRALTLHDAAISVHLDKDMNVDFVRPSPAVIRAGEYPAEDWDREISLAGKSEEELKAIGEARRQRQRIRLERQLSNFNRAGRRIHLELTLDKCRVEIFHKERHYLFNPVRVNAVVDTDGLTQIQATTGGFGGTMVGSGLSMHGNIDFRVRPVPVCDLTMMLYEVDPSSLGFGMNLKDRMTLLSHFEGPVSRPVGRGVIKMKELHIPALHFTDVVGSIRYEDGDLRFDDVSAAVYGGHLLANGTYNLDTRYYRIDGQGAGLRSDQALPGSGLACAVDLDIHVESKGGPRQTTFYGSFRSGEGHYRRFPFTYLSGNFYEAYHDLRFSDLNIQMAAFRISTDALTFKDGKLTLREIRLTDEGGQLLHVLEPPEGRAEGTAAP
;
A
#
# COMPACT_ATOMS: atom_id res chain seq x y z
N MET A 1 30.46 24.01 81.26
CA MET A 1 29.86 23.36 80.07
C MET A 1 30.87 23.39 78.94
N ALA A 2 31.56 22.27 78.71
CA ALA A 2 32.66 22.18 77.75
C ALA A 2 32.21 21.55 76.45
N ALA A 3 32.33 22.27 75.38
CA ALA A 3 32.04 21.79 73.99
C ALA A 3 33.31 21.07 73.51
N LYS A 4 33.13 19.80 73.17
CA LYS A 4 34.15 18.90 72.60
C LYS A 4 34.14 19.07 71.11
N SER A 5 35.16 19.72 70.50
CA SER A 5 35.37 19.79 69.06
C SER A 5 35.90 18.48 68.52
N TRP A 6 35.14 17.84 67.61
CA TRP A 6 35.62 16.69 66.86
C TRP A 6 36.29 17.23 65.53
N GLY A 7 37.63 17.10 65.56
CA GLY A 7 38.42 17.37 64.35
C GLY A 7 38.32 16.20 63.37
N GLU A 8 37.57 16.37 62.29
CA GLU A 8 37.59 15.49 61.16
C GLU A 8 38.93 15.62 60.43
N LYS A 9 39.75 14.61 60.47
CA LYS A 9 40.94 14.52 59.62
C LYS A 9 40.47 14.04 58.23
N PRO A 10 40.80 14.74 57.16
CA PRO A 10 40.30 14.40 55.77
C PRO A 10 40.78 13.01 55.38
N ILE A 11 39.88 12.24 54.81
CA ILE A 11 40.01 10.85 54.29
C ILE A 11 41.28 10.69 53.41
N PHE A 12 41.70 11.71 52.74
CA PHE A 12 42.93 11.74 51.91
C PHE A 12 44.23 11.54 52.71
N VAL A 13 44.31 12.00 53.98
CA VAL A 13 45.53 11.82 54.87
C VAL A 13 45.61 10.36 55.33
N ARG A 14 44.49 9.70 55.56
CA ARG A 14 44.44 8.26 55.87
C ARG A 14 44.79 7.38 54.69
N MET A 15 44.31 7.73 53.48
CA MET A 15 44.72 7.03 52.25
C MET A 15 46.20 7.21 51.92
N ALA A 16 46.76 8.42 52.11
CA ALA A 16 48.19 8.65 51.87
C ALA A 16 49.08 7.94 52.88
N ALA A 17 48.64 7.77 54.15
CA ALA A 17 49.37 6.99 55.16
C ALA A 17 49.29 5.47 54.88
N ALA A 18 48.12 4.98 54.44
CA ALA A 18 47.93 3.58 53.99
C ALA A 18 48.78 3.25 52.74
N LEU A 19 48.89 4.17 51.80
CA LEU A 19 49.71 4.02 50.61
C LEU A 19 51.24 4.08 50.89
N ARG A 20 51.71 4.77 51.98
CA ARG A 20 53.13 4.76 52.37
C ARG A 20 53.56 3.48 53.08
N GLY A 21 52.63 2.80 53.78
CA GLY A 21 52.91 1.51 54.42
C GLY A 21 53.05 0.31 53.47
N LEU A 22 52.47 0.45 52.27
CA LEU A 22 52.47 -0.55 51.23
C LEU A 22 53.77 -0.60 50.40
N ARG A 23 54.75 0.28 50.65
CA ARG A 23 55.91 0.46 49.78
C ARG A 23 57.04 -0.59 49.92
N ARG A 24 56.94 -1.58 50.80
CA ARG A 24 58.04 -2.52 51.09
C ARG A 24 57.72 -4.02 50.96
N LYS A 25 56.56 -4.43 50.44
CA LYS A 25 56.29 -5.87 50.29
C LYS A 25 56.35 -6.31 48.83
N PRO A 26 57.07 -7.39 48.46
CA PRO A 26 57.28 -7.86 47.12
C PRO A 26 55.94 -8.22 46.39
N TRP A 27 54.88 -8.53 47.14
CA TRP A 27 53.58 -8.85 46.60
C TRP A 27 52.90 -7.70 45.80
N ARG A 28 53.28 -6.45 46.06
CA ARG A 28 52.80 -5.27 45.33
C ARG A 28 53.33 -5.26 43.90
N LYS A 29 54.55 -5.71 43.68
CA LYS A 29 55.10 -5.88 42.34
C LYS A 29 54.33 -6.94 41.60
N TRP A 30 53.96 -8.03 42.30
CA TRP A 30 53.14 -9.11 41.75
C TRP A 30 51.68 -8.65 41.49
N LEU A 31 51.07 -7.86 42.39
CA LEU A 31 49.74 -7.27 42.18
C LEU A 31 49.74 -6.29 41.00
N GLY A 32 50.77 -5.43 40.91
CA GLY A 32 50.94 -4.53 39.77
C GLY A 32 51.16 -5.28 38.45
N LEU A 33 51.95 -6.36 38.48
CA LEU A 33 52.16 -7.20 37.31
C LEU A 33 50.89 -7.98 36.95
N PHE A 34 50.14 -8.46 37.93
CA PHE A 34 48.85 -9.13 37.73
C PHE A 34 47.80 -8.18 37.13
N LEU A 35 47.68 -6.95 37.66
CA LEU A 35 46.78 -5.92 37.12
C LEU A 35 47.20 -5.51 35.71
N LEU A 36 48.51 -5.36 35.45
CA LEU A 36 49.02 -5.08 34.10
C LEU A 36 48.77 -6.24 33.15
N ALA A 37 49.02 -7.48 33.58
CA ALA A 37 48.77 -8.67 32.79
C ALA A 37 47.27 -8.83 32.48
N THR A 38 46.40 -8.57 33.47
CA THR A 38 44.94 -8.58 33.30
C THR A 38 44.52 -7.47 32.33
N PHE A 39 45.05 -6.26 32.47
CA PHE A 39 44.79 -5.15 31.59
C PHE A 39 45.25 -5.44 30.15
N VAL A 40 46.49 -5.94 29.99
CA VAL A 40 47.04 -6.33 28.67
C VAL A 40 46.26 -7.51 28.09
N SER A 41 45.90 -8.51 28.90
CA SER A 41 45.06 -9.64 28.47
C SER A 41 43.67 -9.16 28.03
N THR A 42 43.06 -8.27 28.81
CA THR A 42 41.77 -7.68 28.47
C THR A 42 41.85 -6.86 27.18
N PHE A 43 42.91 -6.07 27.02
CA PHE A 43 43.16 -5.29 25.83
C PHE A 43 43.41 -6.18 24.62
N LEU A 44 44.23 -7.21 24.74
CA LEU A 44 44.48 -8.20 23.67
C LEU A 44 43.21 -8.99 23.29
N VAL A 45 42.41 -9.35 24.29
CA VAL A 45 41.11 -9.99 24.06
C VAL A 45 40.17 -9.06 23.31
N LEU A 46 40.09 -7.78 23.72
CA LEU A 46 39.27 -6.79 23.03
C LEU A 46 39.73 -6.55 21.57
N GLU A 47 41.05 -6.47 21.35
CA GLU A 47 41.62 -6.28 20.03
C GLU A 47 41.50 -7.53 19.16
N PHE A 48 41.65 -8.71 19.77
CA PHE A 48 41.40 -10.00 19.09
C PHE A 48 39.92 -10.15 18.73
N PHE A 49 39.00 -9.77 19.65
CA PHE A 49 37.56 -9.76 19.35
C PHE A 49 37.23 -8.75 18.26
N SER A 50 37.80 -7.55 18.25
CA SER A 50 37.51 -6.56 17.22
C SER A 50 38.00 -6.98 15.82
N ARG A 51 39.17 -7.61 15.73
CA ARG A 51 39.74 -8.09 14.45
C ARG A 51 39.24 -9.49 14.07
N GLY A 52 38.92 -10.32 15.04
CA GLY A 52 38.38 -11.67 14.84
C GLY A 52 36.88 -11.72 14.68
N ALA A 53 36.15 -10.73 15.22
CA ALA A 53 34.70 -10.72 15.26
C ALA A 53 34.06 -10.75 13.86
N ALA A 54 34.66 -10.07 12.89
CA ALA A 54 34.19 -10.14 11.49
C ALA A 54 34.34 -11.57 10.90
N ARG A 55 35.44 -12.29 11.24
CA ARG A 55 35.62 -13.67 10.80
C ARG A 55 34.69 -14.63 11.51
N ILE A 56 34.49 -14.45 12.83
CA ILE A 56 33.56 -15.26 13.62
C ILE A 56 32.12 -15.00 13.15
N PHE A 57 31.77 -13.77 12.85
CA PHE A 57 30.48 -13.39 12.32
C PHE A 57 30.24 -14.03 10.94
N ASN A 58 31.19 -13.93 10.00
CA ASN A 58 31.13 -14.57 8.69
C ASN A 58 31.02 -16.09 8.83
N TYR A 59 31.83 -16.71 9.69
CA TYR A 59 31.78 -18.15 9.98
C TYR A 59 30.43 -18.59 10.58
N ALA A 60 29.84 -17.75 11.45
CA ALA A 60 28.51 -18.01 12.03
C ALA A 60 27.41 -17.94 10.97
N ILE A 61 27.52 -16.99 10.04
CA ILE A 61 26.57 -16.85 8.93
C ILE A 61 26.71 -17.99 7.92
N GLU A 62 27.92 -18.46 7.62
CA GLU A 62 28.13 -19.59 6.75
C GLU A 62 27.52 -20.91 7.30
N ARG A 63 27.44 -21.04 8.63
CA ARG A 63 26.89 -22.23 9.29
C ARG A 63 25.39 -22.17 9.60
N GLN A 64 24.79 -20.99 9.52
CA GLN A 64 23.36 -20.87 9.74
C GLN A 64 22.58 -21.36 8.51
N ASP A 65 21.42 -21.99 8.76
CA ASP A 65 20.61 -22.62 7.72
C ASP A 65 19.52 -21.72 7.12
N MET A 66 19.45 -20.46 7.55
CA MET A 66 18.36 -19.57 7.15
C MET A 66 18.70 -18.63 5.99
N LEU A 67 19.93 -18.11 5.95
CA LEU A 67 20.32 -17.07 5.01
C LEU A 67 21.33 -17.60 3.99
N ARG A 68 21.32 -17.03 2.79
CA ARG A 68 22.26 -17.32 1.72
C ARG A 68 23.18 -16.12 1.51
N GLY A 69 24.34 -16.39 0.95
CA GLY A 69 25.25 -15.35 0.54
C GLY A 69 26.39 -15.09 1.53
N ALA A 70 27.18 -14.07 1.24
CA ALA A 70 28.38 -13.69 1.99
C ALA A 70 28.21 -12.28 2.55
N ILE A 71 28.52 -12.13 3.85
CA ILE A 71 28.55 -10.84 4.52
C ILE A 71 30.00 -10.42 4.72
N THR A 72 30.30 -9.20 4.37
CA THR A 72 31.60 -8.56 4.61
C THR A 72 31.39 -7.31 5.46
N VAL A 73 32.20 -7.13 6.47
CA VAL A 73 32.19 -5.97 7.37
C VAL A 73 33.60 -5.40 7.42
N GLU A 74 33.71 -4.08 7.24
CA GLU A 74 35.02 -3.42 7.30
C GLU A 74 35.50 -3.27 8.73
N LYS A 75 34.63 -2.81 9.63
CA LYS A 75 34.95 -2.60 11.03
C LYS A 75 33.81 -3.11 11.90
N LEU A 76 34.19 -3.81 12.97
CA LEU A 76 33.24 -4.36 13.93
C LEU A 76 33.81 -4.15 15.33
N LEU A 77 33.02 -3.50 16.19
CA LEU A 77 33.33 -3.22 17.58
C LEU A 77 32.29 -3.90 18.45
N ALA A 78 32.73 -4.80 19.30
CA ALA A 78 31.85 -5.52 20.23
C ALA A 78 32.25 -5.21 21.68
N ASP A 79 31.28 -5.10 22.56
CA ASP A 79 31.48 -4.99 23.99
C ASP A 79 31.04 -6.26 24.76
N PHE A 80 31.33 -6.33 26.04
CA PHE A 80 31.00 -7.47 26.87
C PHE A 80 29.51 -7.61 27.19
N THR A 81 28.72 -6.57 26.92
CA THR A 81 27.26 -6.60 27.08
C THR A 81 26.54 -7.23 25.89
N GLY A 82 27.30 -7.53 24.82
CA GLY A 82 26.78 -8.06 23.58
C GLY A 82 26.31 -6.98 22.60
N HIS A 83 26.61 -5.71 22.86
CA HIS A 83 26.35 -4.65 21.93
C HIS A 83 27.47 -4.59 20.89
N VAL A 84 27.10 -4.72 19.63
CA VAL A 84 28.02 -4.76 18.49
C VAL A 84 27.70 -3.60 17.55
N GLN A 85 28.69 -2.76 17.28
CA GLN A 85 28.63 -1.70 16.29
C GLN A 85 29.44 -2.13 15.06
N PHE A 86 28.98 -1.78 13.88
CA PHE A 86 29.66 -2.09 12.64
C PHE A 86 29.62 -0.93 11.66
N GLU A 87 30.65 -0.87 10.81
CA GLU A 87 30.77 0.10 9.72
C GLU A 87 30.98 -0.65 8.40
N ASN A 88 30.35 -0.16 7.33
CA ASN A 88 30.45 -0.68 5.96
C ASN A 88 30.15 -2.19 5.86
N LEU A 89 28.97 -2.60 6.32
CA LEU A 89 28.49 -3.96 6.14
C LEU A 89 27.92 -4.09 4.72
N VAL A 90 28.39 -5.09 3.99
CA VAL A 90 27.86 -5.46 2.68
C VAL A 90 27.51 -6.94 2.69
N TRP A 91 26.26 -7.24 2.34
CA TRP A 91 25.77 -8.59 2.17
C TRP A 91 25.42 -8.81 0.70
N LYS A 92 25.99 -9.86 0.11
CA LYS A 92 25.76 -10.26 -1.28
C LYS A 92 25.14 -11.64 -1.33
N ASP A 93 24.27 -11.86 -2.31
CA ASP A 93 23.74 -13.17 -2.63
C ASP A 93 24.84 -14.09 -3.23
N PRO A 94 24.56 -15.39 -3.45
CA PRO A 94 25.51 -16.31 -4.11
C PRO A 94 25.86 -15.89 -5.55
N GLU A 95 24.97 -15.15 -6.21
CA GLU A 95 25.13 -14.64 -7.57
C GLU A 95 25.95 -13.34 -7.63
N GLY A 96 26.27 -12.73 -6.47
CA GLY A 96 27.08 -11.53 -6.33
C GLY A 96 26.31 -10.21 -6.29
N HIS A 97 24.96 -10.23 -6.33
CA HIS A 97 24.15 -9.03 -6.19
C HIS A 97 24.15 -8.54 -4.74
N THR A 98 24.13 -7.23 -4.56
CA THR A 98 24.09 -6.65 -3.22
C THR A 98 22.67 -6.66 -2.69
N ILE A 99 22.42 -7.43 -1.61
CA ILE A 99 21.15 -7.51 -0.89
C ILE A 99 21.04 -6.37 0.13
N LEU A 100 22.14 -6.11 0.85
CA LEU A 100 22.16 -5.14 1.92
C LEU A 100 23.52 -4.41 1.93
N GLN A 101 23.47 -3.11 1.96
CA GLN A 101 24.63 -2.25 2.17
C GLN A 101 24.30 -1.27 3.29
N VAL A 102 25.09 -1.31 4.36
CA VAL A 102 24.87 -0.49 5.56
C VAL A 102 26.15 0.28 5.87
N PRO A 103 26.14 1.60 5.75
CA PRO A 103 27.28 2.43 6.15
C PRO A 103 27.57 2.30 7.65
N GLN A 104 26.53 2.36 8.47
CA GLN A 104 26.64 2.27 9.94
C GLN A 104 25.45 1.53 10.52
N GLY A 105 25.71 0.69 11.51
CA GLY A 105 24.65 0.00 12.21
C GLY A 105 25.12 -0.60 13.53
N SER A 106 24.18 -1.16 14.26
CA SER A 106 24.45 -1.88 15.49
C SER A 106 23.47 -3.02 15.67
N PHE A 107 23.91 -4.03 16.40
CA PHE A 107 23.04 -5.11 16.83
C PHE A 107 23.39 -5.53 18.26
N ILE A 108 22.42 -6.11 18.97
CA ILE A 108 22.59 -6.66 20.30
C ILE A 108 22.46 -8.17 20.21
N VAL A 109 23.48 -8.88 20.67
CA VAL A 109 23.48 -10.35 20.74
C VAL A 109 23.42 -10.84 22.16
N VAL A 110 22.98 -12.08 22.34
CA VAL A 110 23.13 -12.80 23.60
C VAL A 110 24.58 -13.28 23.70
N PRO A 111 25.43 -12.71 24.62
CA PRO A 111 26.86 -13.04 24.64
C PRO A 111 27.12 -14.52 24.88
N TRP A 112 26.27 -15.18 25.70
CA TRP A 112 26.41 -16.59 26.03
C TRP A 112 26.24 -17.51 24.81
N ASP A 113 25.32 -17.17 23.90
CA ASP A 113 25.09 -17.95 22.69
C ASP A 113 26.31 -17.89 21.76
N VAL A 114 26.93 -16.71 21.68
CA VAL A 114 28.13 -16.48 20.88
C VAL A 114 29.32 -17.24 21.48
N ILE A 115 29.54 -17.16 22.79
CA ILE A 115 30.64 -17.83 23.50
C ILE A 115 30.51 -19.34 23.40
N THR A 116 29.29 -19.89 23.51
CA THR A 116 29.07 -21.34 23.45
C THR A 116 28.93 -21.87 22.02
N GLY A 117 28.91 -20.98 21.01
CA GLY A 117 28.70 -21.34 19.62
C GLY A 117 27.28 -21.87 19.31
N ARG A 118 26.31 -21.62 20.21
CA ARG A 118 24.91 -22.06 20.05
C ARG A 118 24.07 -20.94 19.46
N LEU A 119 24.38 -20.57 18.22
CA LEU A 119 23.65 -19.53 17.52
C LEU A 119 22.25 -20.01 17.15
N SER A 120 21.25 -19.18 17.45
CA SER A 120 19.84 -19.41 17.14
C SER A 120 19.22 -18.15 16.52
N SER A 121 18.01 -18.26 16.02
CA SER A 121 17.25 -17.11 15.48
C SER A 121 16.91 -16.05 16.52
N THR A 122 17.08 -16.34 17.82
CA THR A 122 16.88 -15.43 18.95
C THR A 122 18.20 -14.87 19.52
N THR A 123 19.34 -15.24 18.94
CA THR A 123 20.65 -14.74 19.39
C THR A 123 20.80 -13.23 19.16
N ILE A 124 20.25 -12.70 18.07
CA ILE A 124 20.17 -11.27 17.80
C ILE A 124 18.86 -10.75 18.38
N ARG A 125 18.91 -9.80 19.32
CA ARG A 125 17.75 -9.22 20.00
C ARG A 125 17.34 -7.87 19.46
N ALA A 126 18.30 -7.09 19.00
CA ALA A 126 18.05 -5.78 18.42
C ALA A 126 18.95 -5.58 17.20
N LEU A 127 18.44 -4.91 16.18
CA LEU A 127 19.15 -4.54 14.96
C LEU A 127 18.78 -3.11 14.58
N THR A 128 19.79 -2.24 14.50
CA THR A 128 19.62 -0.85 14.05
C THR A 128 20.48 -0.61 12.83
N LEU A 129 19.85 -0.12 11.76
CA LEU A 129 20.51 0.21 10.51
C LEU A 129 20.27 1.68 10.18
N HIS A 130 21.34 2.40 9.85
CA HIS A 130 21.30 3.80 9.44
C HIS A 130 21.73 3.92 7.97
N ASP A 131 20.97 4.71 7.21
CA ASP A 131 21.24 5.02 5.80
C ASP A 131 21.48 3.76 4.92
N ALA A 132 20.87 2.64 5.31
CA ALA A 132 21.07 1.36 4.63
C ALA A 132 20.35 1.32 3.27
N ALA A 133 21.00 0.70 2.29
CA ALA A 133 20.37 0.29 1.05
C ALA A 133 20.02 -1.21 1.12
N ILE A 134 18.75 -1.52 0.98
CA ILE A 134 18.18 -2.87 1.09
C ILE A 134 17.55 -3.23 -0.24
N SER A 135 17.98 -4.33 -0.86
CA SER A 135 17.46 -4.82 -2.13
C SER A 135 16.89 -6.23 -1.92
N VAL A 136 15.60 -6.38 -2.18
CA VAL A 136 14.87 -7.64 -1.97
C VAL A 136 14.36 -8.14 -3.30
N HIS A 137 14.79 -9.32 -3.72
CA HIS A 137 14.27 -9.98 -4.90
C HIS A 137 13.30 -11.08 -4.47
N LEU A 138 12.09 -10.99 -5.00
CA LEU A 138 11.03 -11.98 -4.75
C LEU A 138 10.92 -12.89 -5.97
N ASP A 139 10.97 -14.20 -5.74
CA ASP A 139 10.71 -15.16 -6.79
C ASP A 139 9.23 -15.15 -7.21
N LYS A 140 8.89 -15.99 -8.20
CA LYS A 140 7.50 -16.16 -8.67
C LYS A 140 6.55 -16.51 -7.52
N ASP A 141 7.09 -17.11 -6.51
CA ASP A 141 6.41 -17.62 -5.35
C ASP A 141 6.46 -16.68 -4.15
N MET A 142 6.86 -15.44 -4.32
CA MET A 142 7.03 -14.46 -3.25
C MET A 142 8.03 -14.90 -2.17
N ASN A 143 8.88 -15.88 -2.45
CA ASN A 143 9.98 -16.19 -1.55
C ASN A 143 11.11 -15.18 -1.78
N VAL A 144 11.75 -14.83 -0.68
CA VAL A 144 12.89 -13.91 -0.70
C VAL A 144 14.14 -14.68 -1.12
N ASP A 145 14.89 -14.17 -2.07
CA ASP A 145 16.08 -14.80 -2.69
C ASP A 145 17.17 -15.17 -1.69
N PHE A 146 17.38 -14.35 -0.67
CA PHE A 146 18.41 -14.56 0.36
C PHE A 146 17.96 -15.46 1.51
N VAL A 147 16.73 -15.99 1.50
CA VAL A 147 16.26 -16.95 2.50
C VAL A 147 16.32 -18.38 1.95
N ARG A 148 17.02 -19.27 2.64
CA ARG A 148 17.06 -20.69 2.27
C ARG A 148 15.69 -21.33 2.49
N PRO A 149 15.14 -22.07 1.53
CA PRO A 149 13.94 -22.85 1.77
C PRO A 149 14.19 -23.85 2.91
N SER A 150 13.19 -23.99 3.79
CA SER A 150 13.30 -24.95 4.89
C SER A 150 13.44 -26.37 4.35
N PRO A 151 14.31 -27.22 4.92
CA PRO A 151 14.41 -28.63 4.57
C PRO A 151 13.08 -29.38 4.66
N ALA A 152 12.16 -28.93 5.52
CA ALA A 152 10.81 -29.46 5.63
C ALA A 152 9.96 -29.18 4.37
N VAL A 153 10.18 -28.06 3.68
CA VAL A 153 9.53 -27.71 2.41
C VAL A 153 10.07 -28.58 1.28
N ILE A 154 11.38 -28.83 1.27
CA ILE A 154 12.03 -29.69 0.27
C ILE A 154 11.56 -31.13 0.40
N ARG A 155 11.32 -31.63 1.62
CA ARG A 155 10.84 -33.00 1.87
C ARG A 155 9.34 -33.21 1.63
N ALA A 156 8.53 -32.14 1.67
CA ALA A 156 7.09 -32.23 1.46
C ALA A 156 6.68 -32.50 0.00
N GLY A 157 7.64 -32.76 -0.85
CA GLY A 157 7.47 -32.97 -2.29
C GLY A 157 7.39 -31.60 -2.97
N GLU A 158 8.07 -31.51 -4.09
CA GLU A 158 7.92 -30.40 -5.02
C GLU A 158 6.43 -30.22 -5.24
N TYR A 159 5.94 -29.02 -4.94
CA TYR A 159 4.65 -28.64 -5.49
C TYR A 159 4.76 -28.86 -6.99
N PRO A 160 3.81 -29.55 -7.61
CA PRO A 160 3.77 -29.51 -9.04
C PRO A 160 3.88 -28.01 -9.36
N ALA A 161 4.85 -27.67 -10.20
CA ALA A 161 4.95 -26.36 -10.80
C ALA A 161 3.70 -26.24 -11.69
N GLU A 162 2.54 -26.16 -11.04
CA GLU A 162 1.33 -25.73 -11.68
C GLU A 162 1.69 -24.35 -12.18
N ASP A 163 1.48 -24.15 -13.42
CA ASP A 163 1.69 -22.94 -14.20
C ASP A 163 0.79 -21.83 -13.63
N TRP A 164 1.12 -21.41 -12.40
CA TRP A 164 0.38 -20.41 -11.61
C TRP A 164 0.40 -19.05 -12.30
N ASP A 165 1.37 -18.87 -13.20
CA ASP A 165 1.63 -17.66 -13.95
C ASP A 165 1.15 -17.76 -15.41
N ARG A 166 0.47 -18.83 -15.80
CA ARG A 166 -0.18 -18.84 -17.09
C ARG A 166 -1.20 -17.70 -17.08
N GLU A 167 -0.90 -16.65 -17.82
CA GLU A 167 -1.86 -15.59 -18.09
C GLU A 167 -3.06 -16.25 -18.77
N ILE A 168 -4.05 -16.56 -17.98
CA ILE A 168 -5.32 -17.04 -18.51
C ILE A 168 -5.88 -15.83 -19.25
N SER A 169 -5.98 -15.94 -20.58
CA SER A 169 -6.64 -14.92 -21.38
C SER A 169 -8.03 -14.68 -20.78
N LEU A 170 -8.26 -13.49 -20.28
CA LEU A 170 -9.55 -13.09 -19.72
C LEU A 170 -10.52 -12.66 -20.83
N ALA A 171 -10.02 -12.51 -22.05
CA ALA A 171 -10.82 -12.08 -23.20
C ALA A 171 -11.87 -13.15 -23.56
N GLY A 172 -13.11 -12.72 -23.70
CA GLY A 172 -14.23 -13.55 -24.14
C GLY A 172 -14.85 -14.47 -23.08
N LYS A 173 -14.45 -14.34 -21.80
CA LYS A 173 -15.02 -15.09 -20.69
C LYS A 173 -16.26 -14.40 -20.11
N SER A 174 -17.20 -15.21 -19.63
CA SER A 174 -18.37 -14.71 -18.90
C SER A 174 -17.98 -14.14 -17.54
N GLU A 175 -18.86 -13.34 -16.93
CA GLU A 175 -18.66 -12.79 -15.59
C GLU A 175 -18.45 -13.90 -14.54
N GLU A 176 -19.26 -14.96 -14.62
CA GLU A 176 -19.19 -16.10 -13.72
C GLU A 176 -17.84 -16.85 -13.85
N GLU A 177 -17.35 -17.04 -15.09
CA GLU A 177 -16.03 -17.65 -15.31
C GLU A 177 -14.89 -16.78 -14.77
N LEU A 178 -14.97 -15.46 -14.95
CA LEU A 178 -13.96 -14.54 -14.42
C LEU A 178 -13.95 -14.52 -12.90
N LYS A 179 -15.12 -14.51 -12.25
CA LYS A 179 -15.25 -14.64 -10.80
C LYS A 179 -14.66 -15.96 -10.30
N ALA A 180 -15.00 -17.07 -10.94
CA ALA A 180 -14.47 -18.38 -10.57
C ALA A 180 -12.94 -18.45 -10.68
N ILE A 181 -12.35 -17.86 -11.72
CA ILE A 181 -10.90 -17.77 -11.90
C ILE A 181 -10.27 -16.92 -10.78
N GLY A 182 -10.88 -15.78 -10.46
CA GLY A 182 -10.42 -14.89 -9.39
C GLY A 182 -10.48 -15.57 -8.02
N GLU A 183 -11.57 -16.21 -7.69
CA GLU A 183 -11.74 -16.99 -6.46
C GLU A 183 -10.72 -18.13 -6.38
N ALA A 184 -10.53 -18.87 -7.46
CA ALA A 184 -9.53 -19.93 -7.51
C ALA A 184 -8.11 -19.38 -7.27
N ARG A 185 -7.75 -18.20 -7.85
CA ARG A 185 -6.47 -17.53 -7.58
C ARG A 185 -6.32 -17.16 -6.11
N ARG A 186 -7.31 -16.51 -5.52
CA ARG A 186 -7.28 -16.12 -4.10
C ARG A 186 -7.18 -17.33 -3.19
N GLN A 187 -7.96 -18.36 -3.45
CA GLN A 187 -7.92 -19.61 -2.70
C GLN A 187 -6.52 -20.25 -2.74
N ARG A 188 -5.89 -20.29 -3.89
CA ARG A 188 -4.54 -20.77 -4.06
C ARG A 188 -3.51 -19.94 -3.28
N GLN A 189 -3.59 -18.60 -3.36
CA GLN A 189 -2.72 -17.70 -2.61
C GLN A 189 -2.88 -17.89 -1.09
N ARG A 190 -4.10 -18.07 -0.61
CA ARG A 190 -4.38 -18.38 0.82
C ARG A 190 -3.71 -19.68 1.25
N ILE A 191 -3.99 -20.76 0.55
CA ILE A 191 -3.41 -22.08 0.84
C ILE A 191 -1.89 -22.00 0.88
N ARG A 192 -1.30 -21.26 -0.05
CA ARG A 192 0.14 -21.08 -0.12
C ARG A 192 0.69 -20.32 1.09
N LEU A 193 0.11 -19.17 1.41
CA LEU A 193 0.51 -18.36 2.58
C LEU A 193 0.35 -19.16 3.87
N GLU A 194 -0.76 -19.88 4.05
CA GLU A 194 -1.01 -20.73 5.22
C GLU A 194 0.02 -21.85 5.34
N ARG A 195 0.43 -22.46 4.22
CA ARG A 195 1.48 -23.46 4.19
C ARG A 195 2.85 -22.87 4.53
N GLN A 196 3.19 -21.70 3.99
CA GLN A 196 4.45 -21.00 4.32
C GLN A 196 4.52 -20.70 5.82
N LEU A 197 3.45 -20.15 6.39
CA LEU A 197 3.33 -19.87 7.83
C LEU A 197 3.41 -21.16 8.67
N SER A 198 2.74 -22.23 8.25
CA SER A 198 2.80 -23.53 8.92
C SER A 198 4.22 -24.11 8.88
N ASN A 199 4.91 -24.04 7.75
CA ASN A 199 6.27 -24.52 7.60
C ASN A 199 7.26 -23.72 8.45
N PHE A 200 7.11 -22.39 8.50
CA PHE A 200 7.87 -21.53 9.36
C PHE A 200 7.72 -21.93 10.84
N ASN A 201 6.49 -22.15 11.27
CA ASN A 201 6.17 -22.59 12.64
C ASN A 201 6.73 -23.99 12.95
N ARG A 202 6.63 -24.94 12.01
CA ARG A 202 7.17 -26.32 12.18
C ARG A 202 8.69 -26.35 12.25
N ALA A 203 9.35 -25.44 11.57
CA ALA A 203 10.81 -25.35 11.62
C ALA A 203 11.34 -24.89 12.99
N GLY A 204 10.46 -24.54 13.94
CA GLY A 204 10.84 -24.05 15.27
C GLY A 204 11.59 -22.71 15.22
N ARG A 205 11.49 -22.01 14.10
CA ARG A 205 12.16 -20.72 13.88
C ARG A 205 11.40 -19.66 14.64
N ARG A 206 11.93 -19.30 15.81
CA ARG A 206 11.40 -18.22 16.62
C ARG A 206 12.25 -17.00 16.38
N ILE A 207 11.61 -15.89 16.06
CA ILE A 207 12.28 -14.59 15.92
C ILE A 207 11.74 -13.71 17.03
N HIS A 208 12.64 -13.15 17.82
CA HIS A 208 12.34 -12.09 18.77
C HIS A 208 13.40 -11.02 18.56
N LEU A 209 13.02 -9.96 17.86
CA LEU A 209 13.95 -8.95 17.35
C LEU A 209 13.32 -7.55 17.40
N GLU A 210 14.01 -6.61 18.04
CA GLU A 210 13.74 -5.19 17.88
C GLU A 210 14.48 -4.68 16.64
N LEU A 211 13.73 -4.21 15.63
CA LEU A 211 14.26 -3.70 14.38
C LEU A 211 14.06 -2.20 14.25
N THR A 212 15.14 -1.47 14.07
CA THR A 212 15.13 -0.04 13.78
C THR A 212 15.82 0.22 12.46
N LEU A 213 15.09 0.79 11.50
CA LEU A 213 15.62 1.33 10.25
C LEU A 213 15.48 2.84 10.28
N ASP A 214 16.56 3.57 10.05
CA ASP A 214 16.54 5.04 9.97
C ASP A 214 17.12 5.49 8.63
N LYS A 215 16.31 6.24 7.88
CA LYS A 215 16.62 6.82 6.57
C LYS A 215 17.10 5.79 5.52
N CYS A 216 16.65 4.56 5.63
CA CYS A 216 17.04 3.50 4.71
C CYS A 216 16.38 3.69 3.32
N ARG A 217 17.01 3.13 2.32
CA ARG A 217 16.46 2.95 0.98
C ARG A 217 16.11 1.48 0.80
N VAL A 218 14.85 1.19 0.45
CA VAL A 218 14.37 -0.17 0.24
C VAL A 218 13.90 -0.32 -1.20
N GLU A 219 14.45 -1.30 -1.89
CA GLU A 219 14.06 -1.69 -3.23
C GLU A 219 13.51 -3.12 -3.22
N ILE A 220 12.37 -3.31 -3.86
CA ILE A 220 11.74 -4.64 -3.97
C ILE A 220 11.53 -4.95 -5.44
N PHE A 221 12.06 -6.07 -5.88
CA PHE A 221 11.90 -6.59 -7.24
C PHE A 221 11.02 -7.83 -7.22
N HIS A 222 9.98 -7.84 -8.03
CA HIS A 222 9.10 -8.99 -8.20
C HIS A 222 8.68 -9.11 -9.66
N LYS A 223 9.18 -10.10 -10.36
CA LYS A 223 9.02 -10.24 -11.82
C LYS A 223 9.52 -8.97 -12.55
N GLU A 224 8.67 -8.35 -13.35
CA GLU A 224 8.98 -7.09 -14.05
C GLU A 224 8.69 -5.83 -13.20
N ARG A 225 8.22 -6.01 -11.97
CA ARG A 225 7.85 -4.91 -11.08
C ARG A 225 9.00 -4.53 -10.17
N HIS A 226 9.23 -3.23 -10.06
CA HIS A 226 10.22 -2.64 -9.19
C HIS A 226 9.56 -1.60 -8.28
N TYR A 227 9.76 -1.72 -6.99
CA TYR A 227 9.24 -0.79 -5.99
C TYR A 227 10.41 -0.17 -5.24
N LEU A 228 10.44 1.15 -5.16
CA LEU A 228 11.46 1.93 -4.47
C LEU A 228 10.83 2.76 -3.36
N PHE A 229 11.31 2.62 -2.15
CA PHE A 229 10.91 3.39 -0.97
C PHE A 229 12.12 4.15 -0.41
N ASN A 230 12.02 5.48 -0.28
CA ASN A 230 13.13 6.32 0.18
C ASN A 230 12.64 7.72 0.64
N PRO A 231 13.06 8.18 1.86
CA PRO A 231 13.68 7.39 2.92
C PRO A 231 12.66 6.52 3.68
N VAL A 232 13.11 5.39 4.17
CA VAL A 232 12.32 4.47 4.99
C VAL A 232 12.75 4.57 6.43
N ARG A 233 11.79 4.68 7.34
CA ARG A 233 11.97 4.52 8.79
C ARG A 233 11.04 3.43 9.30
N VAL A 234 11.60 2.50 10.05
CA VAL A 234 10.85 1.40 10.66
C VAL A 234 11.25 1.27 12.11
N ASN A 235 10.27 1.13 12.99
CA ASN A 235 10.44 0.64 14.34
C ASN A 235 9.52 -0.56 14.49
N ALA A 236 10.08 -1.72 14.73
CA ALA A 236 9.30 -2.94 14.87
C ALA A 236 9.83 -3.80 16.00
N VAL A 237 8.91 -4.40 16.75
CA VAL A 237 9.20 -5.50 17.67
C VAL A 237 8.63 -6.75 17.04
N VAL A 238 9.49 -7.53 16.42
CA VAL A 238 9.11 -8.77 15.74
C VAL A 238 9.13 -9.92 16.74
N ASP A 239 7.98 -10.50 17.02
CA ASP A 239 7.84 -11.68 17.87
C ASP A 239 6.93 -12.71 17.17
N THR A 240 7.52 -13.75 16.62
CA THR A 240 6.80 -14.78 15.88
C THR A 240 6.09 -15.83 16.75
N ASP A 241 6.20 -15.74 18.07
CA ASP A 241 5.42 -16.52 19.05
C ASP A 241 4.45 -15.65 19.84
N GLY A 242 4.50 -14.34 19.66
CA GLY A 242 3.75 -13.33 20.39
C GLY A 242 3.09 -12.30 19.51
N LEU A 243 3.18 -11.05 19.95
CA LEU A 243 2.62 -9.90 19.25
C LEU A 243 3.74 -9.13 18.55
N THR A 244 3.73 -9.15 17.23
CA THR A 244 4.62 -8.30 16.43
C THR A 244 3.99 -6.91 16.31
N GLN A 245 4.74 -5.87 16.67
CA GLN A 245 4.36 -4.47 16.53
C GLN A 245 5.17 -3.83 15.42
N ILE A 246 4.52 -3.06 14.57
CA ILE A 246 5.16 -2.44 13.41
C ILE A 246 4.75 -0.97 13.34
N GLN A 247 5.73 -0.11 13.17
CA GLN A 247 5.55 1.28 12.77
C GLN A 247 6.54 1.58 11.66
N ALA A 248 6.03 1.91 10.48
CA ALA A 248 6.83 2.18 9.30
C ALA A 248 6.37 3.47 8.63
N THR A 249 7.31 4.26 8.19
CA THR A 249 7.04 5.46 7.38
C THR A 249 8.03 5.53 6.24
N THR A 250 7.57 6.02 5.10
CA THR A 250 8.46 6.36 4.00
C THR A 250 8.17 7.78 3.54
N GLY A 251 9.17 8.42 2.97
CA GLY A 251 8.98 9.63 2.19
C GLY A 251 8.31 9.29 0.87
N GLY A 252 8.90 9.65 -0.26
CA GLY A 252 8.38 9.23 -1.56
C GLY A 252 8.56 7.74 -1.82
N PHE A 253 7.75 7.19 -2.70
CA PHE A 253 7.97 5.88 -3.29
C PHE A 253 7.78 5.95 -4.79
N GLY A 254 8.52 5.08 -5.51
CA GLY A 254 8.63 5.12 -6.96
C GLY A 254 8.79 3.74 -7.58
N GLY A 255 9.05 3.73 -8.89
CA GLY A 255 9.09 2.52 -9.69
C GLY A 255 7.72 2.15 -10.22
N THR A 256 7.29 0.92 -10.02
CA THR A 256 5.96 0.44 -10.46
C THR A 256 4.82 1.15 -9.74
N MET A 257 4.99 1.46 -8.46
CA MET A 257 4.04 2.22 -7.65
C MET A 257 4.62 3.60 -7.36
N VAL A 258 3.81 4.64 -7.50
CA VAL A 258 4.27 6.03 -7.36
C VAL A 258 3.40 6.77 -6.35
N GLY A 259 4.04 7.47 -5.41
CA GLY A 259 3.36 8.28 -4.40
C GLY A 259 4.33 9.14 -3.59
N SER A 260 3.78 10.04 -2.77
CA SER A 260 4.57 11.00 -1.99
C SER A 260 4.92 10.52 -0.58
N GLY A 261 4.30 9.45 -0.11
CA GLY A 261 4.60 8.86 1.19
C GLY A 261 3.69 7.70 1.57
N LEU A 262 4.19 6.90 2.52
CA LEU A 262 3.43 5.83 3.15
C LEU A 262 3.67 5.88 4.66
N SER A 263 2.62 5.70 5.43
CA SER A 263 2.68 5.46 6.88
C SER A 263 1.91 4.19 7.19
N MET A 264 2.49 3.31 8.00
CA MET A 264 1.84 2.07 8.44
C MET A 264 2.15 1.87 9.92
N HIS A 265 1.15 1.48 10.70
CA HIS A 265 1.32 1.08 12.08
C HIS A 265 0.28 0.04 12.48
N GLY A 266 0.62 -0.78 13.46
CA GLY A 266 -0.29 -1.76 14.01
C GLY A 266 0.42 -3.03 14.46
N ASN A 267 -0.34 -4.11 14.52
CA ASN A 267 0.09 -5.35 15.13
C ASN A 267 -0.23 -6.57 14.26
N ILE A 268 0.58 -7.63 14.43
CA ILE A 268 0.30 -8.97 13.91
C ILE A 268 0.40 -9.94 15.08
N ASP A 269 -0.70 -10.61 15.42
CA ASP A 269 -0.75 -11.56 16.53
C ASP A 269 -0.47 -12.98 16.04
N PHE A 270 0.76 -13.46 16.29
CA PHE A 270 1.21 -14.81 15.95
C PHE A 270 0.77 -15.89 16.95
N ARG A 271 0.14 -15.50 18.07
CA ARG A 271 -0.45 -16.49 19.03
C ARG A 271 -1.66 -17.16 18.44
N VAL A 272 -2.37 -16.49 17.53
CA VAL A 272 -3.50 -17.05 16.79
C VAL A 272 -2.98 -18.02 15.73
N ARG A 273 -3.43 -19.26 15.80
CA ARG A 273 -2.96 -20.33 14.91
C ARG A 273 -4.15 -20.95 14.18
N PRO A 274 -4.02 -21.47 12.96
CA PRO A 274 -2.79 -21.63 12.18
C PRO A 274 -2.33 -20.36 11.45
N VAL A 275 -3.19 -19.35 11.34
CA VAL A 275 -2.93 -18.10 10.60
C VAL A 275 -2.95 -16.93 11.56
N PRO A 276 -1.89 -16.12 11.64
CA PRO A 276 -1.87 -14.92 12.44
C PRO A 276 -2.96 -13.93 12.04
N VAL A 277 -3.36 -13.11 13.00
CA VAL A 277 -4.35 -12.05 12.80
C VAL A 277 -3.62 -10.71 12.76
N CYS A 278 -3.96 -9.87 11.80
CA CYS A 278 -3.45 -8.51 11.72
C CYS A 278 -4.48 -7.48 12.16
N ASP A 279 -3.96 -6.37 12.66
CA ASP A 279 -4.65 -5.12 12.97
C ASP A 279 -3.69 -4.01 12.54
N LEU A 280 -3.82 -3.55 11.28
CA LEU A 280 -2.87 -2.64 10.65
C LEU A 280 -3.60 -1.43 10.06
N THR A 281 -3.13 -0.25 10.39
CA THR A 281 -3.56 0.98 9.74
C THR A 281 -2.47 1.44 8.77
N MET A 282 -2.87 1.74 7.56
CA MET A 282 -1.99 2.21 6.49
C MET A 282 -2.54 3.49 5.86
N MET A 283 -1.65 4.43 5.61
CA MET A 283 -1.96 5.66 4.88
C MET A 283 -1.00 5.82 3.71
N LEU A 284 -1.56 5.91 2.52
CA LEU A 284 -0.86 6.22 1.28
C LEU A 284 -1.15 7.66 0.91
N TYR A 285 -0.10 8.45 0.71
CA TYR A 285 -0.20 9.86 0.37
C TYR A 285 0.03 10.06 -1.13
N GLU A 286 -0.91 10.74 -1.78
CA GLU A 286 -0.82 11.15 -3.18
C GLU A 286 -0.32 10.02 -4.10
N VAL A 287 -0.88 8.84 -3.94
CA VAL A 287 -0.57 7.69 -4.79
C VAL A 287 -1.26 7.82 -6.14
N ASP A 288 -0.60 7.38 -7.18
CA ASP A 288 -1.21 7.19 -8.50
C ASP A 288 -2.03 5.88 -8.50
N PRO A 289 -3.37 5.92 -8.58
CA PRO A 289 -4.20 4.72 -8.53
C PRO A 289 -3.89 3.73 -9.66
N SER A 290 -3.48 4.21 -10.83
CA SER A 290 -3.12 3.36 -11.97
C SER A 290 -1.90 2.51 -11.68
N SER A 291 -1.02 3.00 -10.80
CA SER A 291 0.22 2.32 -10.38
C SER A 291 -0.02 1.20 -9.35
N LEU A 292 -1.19 1.14 -8.73
CA LEU A 292 -1.52 0.11 -7.74
C LEU A 292 -1.76 -1.28 -8.35
N GLY A 293 -1.86 -1.36 -9.67
CA GLY A 293 -2.05 -2.64 -10.38
C GLY A 293 -3.48 -3.19 -10.34
N PHE A 294 -4.44 -2.41 -9.87
CA PHE A 294 -5.85 -2.79 -9.85
C PHE A 294 -6.55 -2.68 -11.21
N GLY A 295 -5.81 -2.23 -12.23
CA GLY A 295 -6.36 -2.03 -13.58
C GLY A 295 -7.24 -0.79 -13.73
N MET A 296 -7.24 0.09 -12.73
CA MET A 296 -7.89 1.39 -12.81
C MET A 296 -7.04 2.33 -13.67
N ASN A 297 -7.66 2.99 -14.63
CA ASN A 297 -6.99 3.99 -15.49
C ASN A 297 -7.27 5.41 -14.96
N LEU A 298 -6.95 5.63 -13.69
CA LEU A 298 -7.06 6.93 -13.03
C LEU A 298 -5.66 7.49 -12.81
N LYS A 299 -5.40 8.69 -13.29
CA LYS A 299 -4.09 9.35 -13.19
C LYS A 299 -4.00 10.38 -12.07
N ASP A 300 -5.16 10.81 -11.55
CA ASP A 300 -5.22 11.82 -10.50
C ASP A 300 -4.77 11.22 -9.17
N ARG A 301 -4.05 12.04 -8.40
CA ARG A 301 -3.46 11.60 -7.12
C ARG A 301 -4.52 11.34 -6.07
N MET A 302 -4.37 10.21 -5.39
CA MET A 302 -5.27 9.74 -4.35
C MET A 302 -4.54 9.61 -3.02
N THR A 303 -5.16 10.07 -1.94
CA THR A 303 -4.76 9.73 -0.57
C THR A 303 -5.71 8.67 -0.05
N LEU A 304 -5.15 7.56 0.43
CA LEU A 304 -5.91 6.43 0.97
C LEU A 304 -5.50 6.21 2.43
N LEU A 305 -6.46 6.33 3.34
CA LEU A 305 -6.34 5.83 4.71
C LEU A 305 -7.12 4.53 4.81
N SER A 306 -6.48 3.45 5.20
CA SER A 306 -7.11 2.14 5.32
C SER A 306 -6.68 1.43 6.61
N HIS A 307 -7.61 0.71 7.19
CA HIS A 307 -7.44 -0.15 8.34
C HIS A 307 -7.76 -1.59 7.93
N PHE A 308 -6.83 -2.50 8.16
CA PHE A 308 -6.93 -3.91 7.83
C PHE A 308 -7.00 -4.74 9.10
N GLU A 309 -8.00 -5.60 9.19
CA GLU A 309 -8.22 -6.49 10.33
C GLU A 309 -8.50 -7.92 9.87
N GLY A 310 -8.19 -8.90 10.72
CA GLY A 310 -8.49 -10.30 10.48
C GLY A 310 -7.28 -11.16 10.10
N PRO A 311 -7.49 -12.40 9.66
CA PRO A 311 -6.40 -13.29 9.27
C PRO A 311 -5.53 -12.68 8.18
N VAL A 312 -4.20 -12.75 8.30
CA VAL A 312 -3.27 -12.19 7.29
C VAL A 312 -3.45 -12.81 5.89
N SER A 313 -4.05 -14.00 5.81
CA SER A 313 -4.39 -14.65 4.53
C SER A 313 -5.70 -14.12 3.91
N ARG A 314 -6.53 -13.44 4.70
CA ARG A 314 -7.82 -12.88 4.27
C ARG A 314 -8.19 -11.64 5.11
N PRO A 315 -7.42 -10.56 5.01
CA PRO A 315 -7.74 -9.36 5.75
C PRO A 315 -8.97 -8.66 5.16
N VAL A 316 -9.78 -8.06 6.02
CA VAL A 316 -10.83 -7.12 5.62
C VAL A 316 -10.26 -5.72 5.77
N GLY A 317 -10.41 -4.91 4.74
CA GLY A 317 -9.96 -3.53 4.73
C GLY A 317 -11.15 -2.56 4.81
N ARG A 318 -11.02 -1.49 5.61
CA ARG A 318 -11.94 -0.35 5.63
C ARG A 318 -11.14 0.92 5.57
N GLY A 319 -11.65 1.94 4.90
CA GLY A 319 -10.87 3.16 4.77
C GLY A 319 -11.64 4.34 4.19
N VAL A 320 -10.87 5.39 3.94
CA VAL A 320 -11.36 6.62 3.32
C VAL A 320 -10.42 6.98 2.18
N ILE A 321 -10.99 7.31 1.04
CA ILE A 321 -10.27 7.88 -0.09
C ILE A 321 -10.49 9.38 -0.16
N LYS A 322 -9.46 10.11 -0.58
CA LYS A 322 -9.52 11.55 -0.86
C LYS A 322 -8.76 11.86 -2.13
N MET A 323 -9.37 12.60 -3.03
CA MET A 323 -8.73 13.14 -4.23
C MET A 323 -9.10 14.60 -4.37
N LYS A 324 -8.13 15.45 -4.68
CA LYS A 324 -8.39 16.88 -4.93
C LYS A 324 -9.14 17.06 -6.24
N GLU A 325 -8.76 16.29 -7.22
CA GLU A 325 -9.32 16.30 -8.56
C GLU A 325 -9.45 14.87 -9.06
N LEU A 326 -10.47 14.59 -9.86
CA LEU A 326 -10.67 13.33 -10.56
C LEU A 326 -11.18 13.63 -11.96
N HIS A 327 -10.38 13.27 -12.94
CA HIS A 327 -10.70 13.42 -14.34
C HIS A 327 -11.12 12.07 -14.93
N ILE A 328 -12.36 11.98 -15.36
CA ILE A 328 -12.87 10.91 -16.22
C ILE A 328 -13.28 11.54 -17.54
N PRO A 329 -13.32 10.79 -18.66
CA PRO A 329 -13.77 11.36 -19.93
C PRO A 329 -15.08 12.15 -19.79
N ALA A 330 -15.06 13.40 -20.21
CA ALA A 330 -16.15 14.37 -20.12
C ALA A 330 -16.56 14.84 -18.72
N LEU A 331 -15.92 14.40 -17.64
CA LEU A 331 -16.27 14.79 -16.26
C LEU A 331 -15.03 15.20 -15.49
N HIS A 332 -15.12 16.35 -14.82
CA HIS A 332 -14.09 16.83 -13.90
C HIS A 332 -14.70 17.05 -12.52
N PHE A 333 -14.28 16.23 -11.58
CA PHE A 333 -14.70 16.30 -10.19
C PHE A 333 -13.63 16.94 -9.34
N THR A 334 -14.04 17.67 -8.32
CA THR A 334 -13.16 18.23 -7.29
C THR A 334 -13.61 17.79 -5.91
N ASP A 335 -12.67 17.79 -4.96
CA ASP A 335 -12.93 17.45 -3.55
C ASP A 335 -13.62 16.10 -3.36
N VAL A 336 -13.13 15.08 -4.05
CA VAL A 336 -13.68 13.73 -3.96
C VAL A 336 -13.29 13.11 -2.61
N VAL A 337 -14.30 12.69 -1.84
CA VAL A 337 -14.14 11.99 -0.56
C VAL A 337 -15.14 10.85 -0.49
N GLY A 338 -14.71 9.68 -0.07
CA GLY A 338 -15.60 8.52 0.09
C GLY A 338 -15.03 7.46 1.00
N SER A 339 -15.91 6.62 1.51
CA SER A 339 -15.54 5.42 2.26
C SER A 339 -15.22 4.28 1.30
N ILE A 340 -14.26 3.43 1.67
CA ILE A 340 -13.89 2.25 0.90
C ILE A 340 -13.85 1.03 1.82
N ARG A 341 -14.35 -0.07 1.34
CA ARG A 341 -14.26 -1.39 1.97
C ARG A 341 -13.68 -2.39 0.99
N TYR A 342 -12.70 -3.14 1.45
CA TYR A 342 -12.11 -4.27 0.73
C TYR A 342 -12.47 -5.58 1.41
N GLU A 343 -13.01 -6.52 0.65
CA GLU A 343 -13.27 -7.88 1.11
C GLU A 343 -13.21 -8.85 -0.09
N ASP A 344 -12.37 -9.87 -0.01
CA ASP A 344 -12.31 -10.96 -0.99
C ASP A 344 -12.18 -10.56 -2.48
N GLY A 345 -11.47 -9.49 -2.76
CA GLY A 345 -11.26 -9.00 -4.12
C GLY A 345 -12.32 -8.01 -4.60
N ASP A 346 -13.32 -7.73 -3.77
CA ASP A 346 -14.28 -6.67 -4.03
C ASP A 346 -13.89 -5.40 -3.28
N LEU A 347 -13.91 -4.29 -3.98
CA LEU A 347 -13.87 -2.94 -3.43
C LEU A 347 -15.28 -2.38 -3.48
N ARG A 348 -15.78 -1.93 -2.35
CA ARG A 348 -17.04 -1.18 -2.24
C ARG A 348 -16.72 0.25 -1.89
N PHE A 349 -17.32 1.15 -2.59
CA PHE A 349 -17.27 2.59 -2.36
C PHE A 349 -18.62 3.04 -1.82
N ASP A 350 -18.63 3.64 -0.64
CA ASP A 350 -19.84 4.10 0.01
C ASP A 350 -19.71 5.61 0.28
N ASP A 351 -20.82 6.32 0.07
CA ASP A 351 -20.95 7.76 0.34
C ASP A 351 -19.85 8.62 -0.31
N VAL A 352 -19.51 8.30 -1.55
CA VAL A 352 -18.55 9.11 -2.31
C VAL A 352 -19.18 10.43 -2.68
N SER A 353 -18.66 11.51 -2.15
CA SER A 353 -19.09 12.88 -2.47
C SER A 353 -18.04 13.60 -3.31
N ALA A 354 -18.49 14.41 -4.26
CA ALA A 354 -17.63 15.21 -5.12
C ALA A 354 -18.36 16.48 -5.59
N ALA A 355 -17.62 17.55 -5.83
CA ALA A 355 -18.14 18.71 -6.52
C ALA A 355 -17.93 18.53 -8.03
N VAL A 356 -18.92 18.90 -8.82
CA VAL A 356 -18.88 18.79 -10.28
C VAL A 356 -19.80 19.83 -10.91
N TYR A 357 -19.30 20.57 -11.89
CA TYR A 357 -20.06 21.60 -12.62
C TYR A 357 -20.87 22.55 -11.73
N GLY A 358 -20.30 23.01 -10.62
CA GLY A 358 -20.94 23.93 -9.67
C GLY A 358 -22.03 23.31 -8.80
N GLY A 359 -22.33 22.04 -8.94
CA GLY A 359 -23.19 21.22 -8.11
C GLY A 359 -22.44 20.15 -7.34
N HIS A 360 -23.15 19.18 -6.78
CA HIS A 360 -22.62 18.08 -5.99
C HIS A 360 -23.08 16.74 -6.55
N LEU A 361 -22.21 15.74 -6.45
CA LEU A 361 -22.52 14.35 -6.74
C LEU A 361 -22.32 13.51 -5.48
N LEU A 362 -23.27 12.60 -5.20
CA LEU A 362 -23.13 11.51 -4.25
C LEU A 362 -23.18 10.21 -5.01
N ALA A 363 -22.27 9.28 -4.74
CA ALA A 363 -22.21 8.02 -5.45
C ALA A 363 -21.85 6.85 -4.52
N ASN A 364 -22.36 5.67 -4.85
CA ASN A 364 -21.98 4.40 -4.26
C ASN A 364 -21.58 3.45 -5.39
N GLY A 365 -20.70 2.50 -5.11
CA GLY A 365 -20.28 1.61 -6.15
C GLY A 365 -19.51 0.39 -5.67
N THR A 366 -19.31 -0.52 -6.60
CA THR A 366 -18.50 -1.72 -6.40
C THR A 366 -17.51 -1.87 -7.55
N TYR A 367 -16.32 -2.36 -7.26
CA TYR A 367 -15.30 -2.71 -8.22
C TYR A 367 -14.71 -4.07 -7.87
N ASN A 368 -14.76 -5.02 -8.78
CA ASN A 368 -14.14 -6.32 -8.59
C ASN A 368 -12.73 -6.33 -9.17
N LEU A 369 -11.72 -6.63 -8.34
CA LEU A 369 -10.29 -6.59 -8.73
C LEU A 369 -9.91 -7.68 -9.72
N ASP A 370 -10.63 -8.79 -9.78
CA ASP A 370 -10.32 -9.92 -10.68
C ASP A 370 -10.93 -9.73 -12.04
N THR A 371 -12.20 -9.34 -12.09
CA THR A 371 -12.96 -9.17 -13.34
C THR A 371 -12.80 -7.78 -13.93
N ARG A 372 -12.41 -6.79 -13.09
CA ARG A 372 -12.42 -5.35 -13.38
C ARG A 372 -13.83 -4.82 -13.67
N TYR A 373 -14.86 -5.57 -13.28
CA TYR A 373 -16.24 -5.12 -13.37
C TYR A 373 -16.50 -4.10 -12.30
N TYR A 374 -17.23 -3.06 -12.67
CA TYR A 374 -17.69 -2.08 -11.70
C TYR A 374 -19.10 -1.64 -12.01
N ARG A 375 -19.78 -1.26 -10.94
CA ARG A 375 -21.08 -0.61 -10.97
C ARG A 375 -21.03 0.59 -10.04
N ILE A 376 -21.52 1.72 -10.52
CA ILE A 376 -21.60 2.97 -9.77
C ILE A 376 -23.01 3.51 -9.94
N ASP A 377 -23.65 3.83 -8.83
CA ASP A 377 -24.95 4.49 -8.74
C ASP A 377 -24.72 5.87 -8.14
N GLY A 378 -25.11 6.94 -8.84
CA GLY A 378 -24.82 8.31 -8.46
C GLY A 378 -26.03 9.23 -8.55
N GLN A 379 -26.07 10.23 -7.67
CA GLN A 379 -27.08 11.29 -7.63
C GLN A 379 -26.39 12.64 -7.65
N GLY A 380 -26.64 13.41 -8.70
CA GLY A 380 -26.16 14.77 -8.86
C GLY A 380 -27.25 15.79 -8.54
N ALA A 381 -26.88 16.83 -7.83
CA ALA A 381 -27.80 17.92 -7.49
C ALA A 381 -27.22 19.27 -7.89
N GLY A 382 -28.03 20.08 -8.59
CA GLY A 382 -27.68 21.43 -8.94
C GLY A 382 -26.54 21.58 -9.96
N LEU A 383 -26.32 20.59 -10.81
CA LEU A 383 -25.29 20.59 -11.84
C LEU A 383 -25.54 21.67 -12.90
N ARG A 384 -24.63 22.55 -13.13
CA ARG A 384 -24.79 23.64 -14.09
C ARG A 384 -24.53 23.17 -15.53
N SER A 385 -25.57 23.20 -16.34
CA SER A 385 -25.50 22.76 -17.75
C SER A 385 -24.56 23.61 -18.61
N ASP A 386 -24.42 24.91 -18.32
CA ASP A 386 -23.49 25.81 -19.01
C ASP A 386 -22.01 25.48 -18.78
N GLN A 387 -21.69 24.86 -17.62
CA GLN A 387 -20.36 24.35 -17.31
C GLN A 387 -20.15 22.92 -17.89
N ALA A 388 -21.17 22.08 -17.83
CA ALA A 388 -21.12 20.71 -18.37
C ALA A 388 -21.07 20.68 -19.91
N LEU A 389 -21.80 21.57 -20.56
CA LEU A 389 -21.94 21.68 -22.01
C LEU A 389 -21.64 23.09 -22.51
N PRO A 390 -20.38 23.56 -22.43
CA PRO A 390 -20.01 24.91 -22.81
C PRO A 390 -20.33 25.13 -24.29
N GLY A 391 -20.98 26.28 -24.58
CA GLY A 391 -21.37 26.63 -25.95
C GLY A 391 -22.68 26.01 -26.47
N SER A 392 -23.32 25.12 -25.72
CA SER A 392 -24.63 24.56 -26.09
C SER A 392 -25.75 25.60 -26.12
N GLY A 393 -25.60 26.65 -25.35
CA GLY A 393 -26.65 27.67 -25.13
C GLY A 393 -27.70 27.25 -24.10
N LEU A 394 -27.59 26.09 -23.48
CA LEU A 394 -28.43 25.60 -22.40
C LEU A 394 -27.86 26.12 -21.06
N ALA A 395 -28.68 26.78 -20.27
CA ALA A 395 -28.31 27.24 -18.94
C ALA A 395 -29.44 26.94 -17.93
N CYS A 396 -29.20 25.95 -17.10
CA CYS A 396 -30.08 25.52 -16.00
C CYS A 396 -29.29 24.73 -14.96
N ALA A 397 -29.85 24.59 -13.80
CA ALA A 397 -29.36 23.64 -12.78
C ALA A 397 -30.06 22.29 -12.97
N VAL A 398 -29.31 21.24 -13.12
CA VAL A 398 -29.80 19.89 -13.42
C VAL A 398 -29.59 19.00 -12.21
N ASP A 399 -30.62 18.29 -11.78
CA ASP A 399 -30.51 17.13 -10.93
C ASP A 399 -30.40 15.87 -11.81
N LEU A 400 -29.54 14.94 -11.43
CA LEU A 400 -29.16 13.78 -12.23
C LEU A 400 -29.15 12.50 -11.38
N ASP A 401 -29.84 11.49 -11.85
CA ASP A 401 -29.64 10.11 -11.39
C ASP A 401 -28.86 9.37 -12.46
N ILE A 402 -27.71 8.79 -12.12
CA ILE A 402 -26.81 8.12 -13.06
C ILE A 402 -26.43 6.73 -12.56
N HIS A 403 -26.47 5.79 -13.46
CA HIS A 403 -26.00 4.42 -13.27
C HIS A 403 -24.92 4.12 -14.29
N VAL A 404 -23.78 3.65 -13.82
CA VAL A 404 -22.66 3.26 -14.66
C VAL A 404 -22.35 1.79 -14.42
N GLU A 405 -22.31 1.02 -15.49
CA GLU A 405 -21.93 -0.38 -15.43
C GLU A 405 -20.84 -0.66 -16.47
N SER A 406 -19.78 -1.33 -16.06
CA SER A 406 -18.70 -1.71 -16.96
C SER A 406 -18.30 -3.16 -16.78
N LYS A 407 -18.13 -3.86 -17.89
CA LYS A 407 -17.68 -5.26 -17.95
C LYS A 407 -16.19 -5.38 -18.32
N GLY A 408 -15.38 -4.45 -17.78
CA GLY A 408 -13.93 -4.54 -17.84
C GLY A 408 -13.23 -3.75 -18.96
N GLY A 409 -13.96 -3.01 -19.79
CA GLY A 409 -13.36 -2.19 -20.83
C GLY A 409 -14.23 -1.02 -21.31
N PRO A 410 -13.65 0.02 -21.93
CA PRO A 410 -14.39 1.20 -22.38
C PRO A 410 -15.54 0.87 -23.35
N ARG A 411 -15.36 -0.14 -24.19
CA ARG A 411 -16.40 -0.58 -25.14
C ARG A 411 -17.55 -1.35 -24.50
N GLN A 412 -17.39 -1.74 -23.23
CA GLN A 412 -18.35 -2.53 -22.45
C GLN A 412 -18.89 -1.72 -21.27
N THR A 413 -18.72 -0.40 -21.33
CA THR A 413 -19.25 0.52 -20.34
C THR A 413 -20.53 1.13 -20.84
N THR A 414 -21.56 1.10 -19.99
CA THR A 414 -22.86 1.71 -20.24
C THR A 414 -23.14 2.74 -19.16
N PHE A 415 -23.72 3.85 -19.59
CA PHE A 415 -24.22 4.92 -18.71
C PHE A 415 -25.72 5.06 -18.97
N TYR A 416 -26.52 5.09 -17.93
CA TYR A 416 -27.94 5.35 -18.09
C TYR A 416 -28.49 6.05 -16.87
N GLY A 417 -29.59 6.75 -17.03
CA GLY A 417 -30.18 7.49 -15.93
C GLY A 417 -31.25 8.46 -16.37
N SER A 418 -31.62 9.34 -15.45
CA SER A 418 -32.58 10.40 -15.69
C SER A 418 -32.02 11.75 -15.25
N PHE A 419 -32.55 12.79 -15.83
CA PHE A 419 -32.23 14.15 -15.44
C PHE A 419 -33.50 15.01 -15.39
N ARG A 420 -33.45 16.02 -14.53
CA ARG A 420 -34.49 17.02 -14.40
C ARG A 420 -33.90 18.37 -14.03
N SER A 421 -34.51 19.43 -14.50
CA SER A 421 -34.20 20.79 -14.05
C SER A 421 -35.47 21.57 -13.81
N GLY A 422 -35.39 22.58 -12.96
CA GLY A 422 -36.41 23.62 -12.88
C GLY A 422 -36.25 24.66 -13.99
N GLU A 423 -36.41 25.92 -13.62
CA GLU A 423 -36.29 27.04 -14.52
C GLU A 423 -34.91 27.15 -15.18
N GLY A 424 -34.90 27.52 -16.45
CA GLY A 424 -33.70 27.73 -17.22
C GLY A 424 -33.99 28.37 -18.57
N HIS A 425 -32.98 28.43 -19.42
CA HIS A 425 -33.14 28.93 -20.77
C HIS A 425 -32.26 28.18 -21.78
N TYR A 426 -32.75 28.05 -22.98
CA TYR A 426 -31.97 27.65 -24.13
C TYR A 426 -31.77 28.88 -25.03
N ARG A 427 -30.53 29.39 -25.09
CA ARG A 427 -30.20 30.68 -25.72
C ARG A 427 -31.09 31.82 -25.16
N ARG A 428 -32.09 32.26 -25.89
CA ARG A 428 -33.04 33.32 -25.49
C ARG A 428 -34.44 32.80 -25.10
N PHE A 429 -34.65 31.49 -25.15
CA PHE A 429 -35.94 30.86 -24.88
C PHE A 429 -36.01 30.34 -23.45
N PRO A 430 -36.78 30.94 -22.55
CA PRO A 430 -36.94 30.47 -21.21
C PRO A 430 -37.84 29.24 -21.18
N PHE A 431 -37.53 28.28 -20.26
CA PHE A 431 -38.37 27.17 -19.91
C PHE A 431 -38.51 27.06 -18.38
N THR A 432 -39.58 26.44 -17.91
CA THR A 432 -39.88 26.28 -16.48
C THR A 432 -39.49 24.88 -15.98
N TYR A 433 -39.35 23.93 -16.89
CA TYR A 433 -38.99 22.55 -16.56
C TYR A 433 -38.36 21.84 -17.74
N LEU A 434 -37.37 20.99 -17.45
CA LEU A 434 -36.74 20.13 -18.44
C LEU A 434 -36.53 18.75 -17.78
N SER A 435 -36.89 17.65 -18.43
CA SER A 435 -36.59 16.29 -17.97
C SER A 435 -36.38 15.34 -19.12
N GLY A 436 -35.75 14.22 -18.83
CA GLY A 436 -35.55 13.13 -19.76
C GLY A 436 -34.75 11.99 -19.17
N ASN A 437 -34.68 10.92 -19.91
CA ASN A 437 -33.82 9.79 -19.64
C ASN A 437 -32.68 9.78 -20.65
N PHE A 438 -31.55 9.23 -20.28
CA PHE A 438 -30.42 9.02 -21.19
C PHE A 438 -29.88 7.60 -21.07
N TYR A 439 -29.31 7.13 -22.17
CA TYR A 439 -28.58 5.87 -22.26
C TYR A 439 -27.41 6.07 -23.19
N GLU A 440 -26.21 5.71 -22.76
CA GLU A 440 -24.99 5.74 -23.57
C GLU A 440 -24.29 4.38 -23.54
N ALA A 441 -23.94 3.89 -24.71
CA ALA A 441 -23.07 2.72 -24.87
C ALA A 441 -22.18 2.95 -26.10
N TYR A 442 -20.89 3.02 -25.89
CA TYR A 442 -19.87 3.11 -26.94
C TYR A 442 -20.26 4.04 -28.11
N HIS A 443 -20.29 5.34 -27.90
CA HIS A 443 -20.62 6.38 -28.89
C HIS A 443 -22.09 6.38 -29.40
N ASP A 444 -22.96 5.62 -28.80
CA ASP A 444 -24.41 5.64 -29.08
C ASP A 444 -25.11 6.27 -27.86
N LEU A 445 -25.36 7.57 -27.93
CA LEU A 445 -26.06 8.34 -26.90
C LEU A 445 -27.51 8.48 -27.29
N ARG A 446 -28.42 8.02 -26.45
CA ARG A 446 -29.87 8.07 -26.66
C ARG A 446 -30.52 8.82 -25.51
N PHE A 447 -31.43 9.71 -25.89
CA PHE A 447 -32.34 10.33 -24.95
C PHE A 447 -33.76 9.82 -25.23
N SER A 448 -34.50 9.57 -24.14
CA SER A 448 -35.93 9.21 -24.25
C SER A 448 -36.76 10.06 -23.31
N ASP A 449 -38.06 10.15 -23.59
CA ASP A 449 -39.02 10.87 -22.75
C ASP A 449 -38.62 12.32 -22.44
N LEU A 450 -38.00 12.97 -23.43
CA LEU A 450 -37.60 14.37 -23.32
C LEU A 450 -38.84 15.27 -23.24
N ASN A 451 -38.90 16.08 -22.18
CA ASN A 451 -39.97 17.04 -21.94
C ASN A 451 -39.38 18.39 -21.60
N ILE A 452 -39.77 19.41 -22.33
CA ILE A 452 -39.42 20.82 -22.08
C ILE A 452 -40.70 21.58 -21.89
N GLN A 453 -40.96 22.10 -20.69
CA GLN A 453 -42.12 22.94 -20.40
C GLN A 453 -41.72 24.41 -20.57
N MET A 454 -42.41 25.09 -21.48
CA MET A 454 -42.33 26.54 -21.66
C MET A 454 -43.61 27.19 -21.14
N ALA A 455 -43.62 28.54 -21.07
CA ALA A 455 -44.74 29.24 -20.47
C ALA A 455 -46.13 28.96 -21.12
N ALA A 456 -46.18 28.71 -22.42
CA ALA A 456 -47.44 28.53 -23.15
C ALA A 456 -47.58 27.15 -23.80
N PHE A 457 -46.56 26.29 -23.80
CA PHE A 457 -46.61 25.01 -24.46
C PHE A 457 -45.54 24.06 -23.93
N ARG A 458 -45.73 22.79 -24.23
CA ARG A 458 -44.77 21.74 -23.92
C ARG A 458 -44.22 21.13 -25.22
N ILE A 459 -42.92 20.94 -25.24
CA ILE A 459 -42.22 20.19 -26.28
C ILE A 459 -41.86 18.83 -25.71
N SER A 460 -42.24 17.77 -26.42
CA SER A 460 -41.82 16.41 -26.01
C SER A 460 -41.35 15.59 -27.22
N THR A 461 -40.43 14.66 -26.97
CA THR A 461 -40.02 13.67 -27.97
C THR A 461 -39.72 12.35 -27.28
N ASP A 462 -40.16 11.26 -27.87
CA ASP A 462 -39.97 9.91 -27.29
C ASP A 462 -38.56 9.41 -27.49
N ALA A 463 -37.82 9.90 -28.54
CA ALA A 463 -36.42 9.51 -28.70
C ALA A 463 -35.62 10.51 -29.56
N LEU A 464 -34.41 10.75 -29.08
CA LEU A 464 -33.37 11.50 -29.77
C LEU A 464 -32.08 10.64 -29.64
N THR A 465 -31.45 10.31 -30.77
CA THR A 465 -30.26 9.48 -30.80
C THR A 465 -29.12 10.24 -31.46
N PHE A 466 -27.96 10.21 -30.80
CA PHE A 466 -26.72 10.73 -31.34
C PHE A 466 -25.73 9.56 -31.50
N LYS A 467 -25.43 9.18 -32.73
CA LYS A 467 -24.58 8.05 -33.04
C LYS A 467 -23.58 8.42 -34.14
N ASP A 468 -22.30 8.18 -33.91
CA ASP A 468 -21.22 8.43 -34.90
C ASP A 468 -21.29 9.84 -35.53
N GLY A 469 -21.58 10.87 -34.71
CA GLY A 469 -21.72 12.25 -35.17
C GLY A 469 -23.01 12.58 -35.87
N LYS A 470 -23.94 11.62 -35.99
CA LYS A 470 -25.27 11.82 -36.67
C LYS A 470 -26.36 11.91 -35.62
N LEU A 471 -27.13 13.00 -35.70
CA LEU A 471 -28.30 13.21 -34.89
C LEU A 471 -29.52 12.65 -35.60
N THR A 472 -30.23 11.74 -34.93
CA THR A 472 -31.53 11.21 -35.42
C THR A 472 -32.58 11.63 -34.40
N LEU A 473 -33.56 12.34 -34.90
CA LEU A 473 -34.70 12.82 -34.14
C LEU A 473 -35.94 12.03 -34.54
N ARG A 474 -36.70 11.54 -33.59
CA ARG A 474 -38.05 11.04 -33.82
C ARG A 474 -39.05 12.19 -33.76
N GLU A 475 -40.32 11.87 -33.83
CA GLU A 475 -41.45 12.79 -33.76
C GLU A 475 -41.28 13.79 -32.58
N ILE A 476 -41.43 15.09 -32.86
CA ILE A 476 -41.53 16.13 -31.85
C ILE A 476 -42.99 16.53 -31.72
N ARG A 477 -43.53 16.46 -30.53
CA ARG A 477 -44.89 16.86 -30.22
C ARG A 477 -44.89 18.22 -29.51
N LEU A 478 -45.71 19.10 -29.99
CA LEU A 478 -46.02 20.37 -29.37
C LEU A 478 -47.42 20.28 -28.77
N THR A 479 -47.56 20.46 -27.46
CA THR A 479 -48.86 20.44 -26.77
C THR A 479 -49.07 21.75 -25.99
N ASP A 480 -50.32 22.16 -25.81
CA ASP A 480 -50.67 23.27 -24.92
C ASP A 480 -50.55 22.90 -23.44
N GLU A 481 -50.85 23.84 -22.55
CA GLU A 481 -50.82 23.62 -21.09
C GLU A 481 -51.87 22.56 -20.64
N GLY A 482 -52.97 22.41 -21.40
CA GLY A 482 -54.02 21.41 -21.12
C GLY A 482 -53.68 20.01 -21.68
N GLY A 483 -52.55 19.84 -22.34
CA GLY A 483 -52.13 18.59 -22.98
C GLY A 483 -52.73 18.33 -24.38
N GLN A 484 -53.44 19.32 -24.94
CA GLN A 484 -53.97 19.19 -26.30
C GLN A 484 -52.84 19.32 -27.33
N LEU A 485 -52.77 18.40 -28.27
CA LEU A 485 -51.78 18.40 -29.34
C LEU A 485 -51.98 19.60 -30.26
N LEU A 486 -51.00 20.47 -30.32
CA LEU A 486 -50.97 21.65 -31.20
C LEU A 486 -50.34 21.33 -32.56
N HIS A 487 -49.23 20.61 -32.55
CA HIS A 487 -48.46 20.31 -33.72
C HIS A 487 -47.56 19.09 -33.55
N VAL A 488 -47.32 18.36 -34.64
CA VAL A 488 -46.36 17.28 -34.74
C VAL A 488 -45.36 17.61 -35.84
N LEU A 489 -44.08 17.64 -35.47
CA LEU A 489 -42.99 17.78 -36.41
C LEU A 489 -42.41 16.38 -36.66
N GLU A 490 -42.68 15.87 -37.85
CA GLU A 490 -42.02 14.66 -38.31
C GLU A 490 -40.65 14.99 -38.88
N PRO A 491 -39.60 14.19 -38.63
CA PRO A 491 -38.32 14.40 -39.26
C PRO A 491 -38.50 14.31 -40.79
N PRO A 492 -37.85 15.17 -41.61
CA PRO A 492 -37.94 15.08 -43.05
C PRO A 492 -37.45 13.72 -43.54
N GLU A 493 -38.31 12.97 -44.20
CA GLU A 493 -37.95 11.72 -44.86
C GLU A 493 -36.79 12.01 -45.85
N GLY A 494 -35.56 11.55 -45.53
CA GLY A 494 -34.48 11.47 -46.52
C GLY A 494 -33.38 12.52 -46.52
N ARG A 495 -33.08 13.23 -45.39
CA ARG A 495 -31.81 14.00 -45.27
C ARG A 495 -31.00 13.60 -44.06
N ALA A 496 -30.40 12.43 -44.13
CA ALA A 496 -29.30 12.02 -43.24
C ALA A 496 -27.96 12.45 -43.87
N GLU A 497 -27.69 13.73 -43.98
CA GLU A 497 -26.33 14.24 -44.29
C GLU A 497 -26.23 15.70 -43.85
N GLY A 498 -25.99 15.86 -42.57
CA GLY A 498 -25.48 17.10 -41.99
C GLY A 498 -24.15 16.80 -41.34
N THR A 499 -23.07 16.86 -42.07
CA THR A 499 -21.72 16.93 -41.59
C THR A 499 -21.60 18.14 -40.65
N ALA A 500 -21.52 17.90 -39.34
CA ALA A 500 -21.02 18.90 -38.43
C ALA A 500 -19.54 19.08 -38.73
N ALA A 501 -19.15 20.27 -39.13
CA ALA A 501 -17.78 20.69 -39.30
C ALA A 501 -17.06 20.72 -37.93
N PRO A 502 -15.70 20.61 -37.91
CA PRO A 502 -14.84 20.31 -36.77
C PRO A 502 -14.89 21.32 -35.64
#